data_eaa3a748d1479287a67315b991f310f8
#
_entry.id   eaa3a748d1479287a67315b991f310f8
#
_cell.length_a   1.000
_cell.length_b   1.000
_cell.length_c   1.000
_cell.angle_alpha   90.00
_cell.angle_beta   90.00
_cell.angle_gamma   90.00
#
_symmetry.space_group_name_H-M   'P 1'
#
loop_
_entity.id
_entity.type
_entity.pdbx_description
1 polymer ?
#
loop_
_entity_poly.entity_id
_entity_poly.type
_entity_poly.pdbx_seq_one_letter_code
_entity_poly.pdbx_strand_id
1 'polypeptide(L)'
;LTHTHSDHIGSLGELVLASWGRGRKSSMPVYGATSLVEDVVDGFNLAYQPDREHRIAHHGEDFFNPEYGLLIAHLFNVDEGEISVFKDDNIEVFAFDVPHGPVDGSVGYRIVAGDRSVIISGDTDLIDDYSFANGVDLLIHEGIFEEESTDISRASKKLGNERMSEVFEDIKDYHANLIDYDGNPGLLSRLEGIDIGMLALIHIIPDKDNMLIKKRLREFKSKASFKTVVVNDNM
;
A
#
# COMPACT_ATOMS: atom_id res chain seq x y z
N LEU A 1 1.75 -6.58 5.26
CA LEU A 1 1.78 -5.11 5.38
C LEU A 1 2.90 -4.55 4.52
N THR A 2 2.66 -3.48 3.79
CA THR A 2 3.70 -2.77 3.05
C THR A 2 4.56 -1.95 4.00
N HIS A 3 3.95 -1.27 4.95
CA HIS A 3 4.59 -0.51 6.04
C HIS A 3 3.58 -0.23 7.16
N THR A 4 3.95 0.54 8.19
CA THR A 4 3.18 0.68 9.43
C THR A 4 2.46 2.03 9.61
N HIS A 5 2.27 2.83 8.56
CA HIS A 5 1.41 4.01 8.65
C HIS A 5 -0.04 3.64 8.95
N SER A 6 -0.75 4.53 9.64
CA SER A 6 -2.07 4.26 10.21
C SER A 6 -3.15 3.94 9.16
N ASP A 7 -3.06 4.50 7.98
CA ASP A 7 -3.96 4.25 6.84
C ASP A 7 -3.72 2.89 6.18
N HIS A 8 -2.56 2.26 6.40
CA HIS A 8 -2.23 0.91 5.94
C HIS A 8 -2.53 -0.19 6.96
N ILE A 9 -2.61 0.15 8.24
CA ILE A 9 -2.85 -0.82 9.32
C ILE A 9 -4.21 -0.65 10.01
N GLY A 10 -4.88 0.49 9.85
CA GLY A 10 -6.03 0.87 10.67
C GLY A 10 -7.19 -0.15 10.69
N SER A 11 -7.42 -0.87 9.60
CA SER A 11 -8.50 -1.86 9.50
C SER A 11 -8.09 -3.29 9.91
N LEU A 12 -6.84 -3.51 10.32
CA LEU A 12 -6.31 -4.86 10.60
C LEU A 12 -7.06 -5.56 11.73
N GLY A 13 -7.38 -4.82 12.82
CA GLY A 13 -8.14 -5.36 13.94
C GLY A 13 -9.57 -5.75 13.55
N GLU A 14 -10.25 -4.95 12.75
CA GLU A 14 -11.57 -5.28 12.24
C GLU A 14 -11.53 -6.52 11.33
N LEU A 15 -10.54 -6.61 10.45
CA LEU A 15 -10.35 -7.74 9.53
C LEU A 15 -10.20 -9.06 10.29
N VAL A 16 -9.36 -9.10 11.34
CA VAL A 16 -9.14 -10.33 12.12
C VAL A 16 -10.40 -10.76 12.86
N LEU A 17 -11.11 -9.81 13.50
CA LEU A 17 -12.32 -10.12 14.26
C LEU A 17 -13.51 -10.50 13.36
N ALA A 18 -13.69 -9.79 12.24
CA ALA A 18 -14.76 -10.11 11.30
C ALA A 18 -14.54 -11.46 10.63
N SER A 19 -13.32 -11.82 10.25
CA SER A 19 -13.02 -13.13 9.67
C SER A 19 -13.14 -14.26 10.68
N TRP A 20 -12.74 -14.05 11.95
CA TRP A 20 -12.95 -14.99 13.05
C TRP A 20 -14.43 -15.22 13.30
N GLY A 21 -15.22 -14.14 13.38
CA GLY A 21 -16.68 -14.22 13.53
C GLY A 21 -17.40 -14.95 12.38
N ARG A 22 -16.79 -14.99 11.20
CA ARG A 22 -17.26 -15.72 10.01
C ARG A 22 -16.72 -17.14 9.89
N GLY A 23 -15.98 -17.61 10.90
CA GLY A 23 -15.56 -19.02 11.03
C GLY A 23 -14.16 -19.34 10.52
N ARG A 24 -13.25 -18.34 10.44
CA ARG A 24 -11.82 -18.62 10.21
C ARG A 24 -11.31 -19.52 11.34
N LYS A 25 -10.57 -20.56 10.97
CA LYS A 25 -10.13 -21.64 11.88
C LYS A 25 -8.61 -21.64 12.12
N SER A 26 -8.00 -20.47 12.11
CA SER A 26 -6.58 -20.27 12.45
C SER A 26 -6.39 -18.84 12.92
N SER A 27 -5.29 -18.55 13.61
CA SER A 27 -4.78 -17.20 13.78
C SER A 27 -4.52 -16.56 12.41
N MET A 28 -4.51 -15.23 12.34
CA MET A 28 -4.24 -14.52 11.09
C MET A 28 -2.76 -14.14 11.03
N PRO A 29 -1.99 -14.67 10.07
CA PRO A 29 -0.60 -14.27 9.88
C PRO A 29 -0.53 -12.86 9.29
N VAL A 30 0.40 -12.05 9.80
CA VAL A 30 0.71 -10.70 9.32
C VAL A 30 2.19 -10.66 8.94
N TYR A 31 2.47 -10.48 7.66
CA TYR A 31 3.83 -10.42 7.12
C TYR A 31 4.29 -8.97 7.01
N GLY A 32 5.56 -8.69 7.33
CA GLY A 32 6.17 -7.38 7.15
C GLY A 32 7.67 -7.38 7.37
N ALA A 33 8.36 -6.34 6.86
CA ALA A 33 9.81 -6.30 6.80
C ALA A 33 10.50 -5.67 8.03
N THR A 34 9.75 -5.12 8.96
CA THR A 34 10.31 -4.43 10.14
C THR A 34 9.75 -4.98 11.44
N SER A 35 10.53 -4.90 12.52
CA SER A 35 10.08 -5.27 13.88
C SER A 35 8.87 -4.46 14.36
N LEU A 36 8.61 -3.27 13.79
CA LEU A 36 7.41 -2.49 14.09
C LEU A 36 6.11 -3.25 13.78
N VAL A 37 6.16 -4.26 12.91
CA VAL A 37 5.02 -5.15 12.64
C VAL A 37 4.66 -5.98 13.88
N GLU A 38 5.63 -6.39 14.70
CA GLU A 38 5.37 -7.05 16.00
C GLU A 38 4.63 -6.10 16.94
N ASP A 39 5.09 -4.85 17.06
CA ASP A 39 4.45 -3.83 17.90
C ASP A 39 3.00 -3.57 17.45
N VAL A 40 2.75 -3.51 16.14
CA VAL A 40 1.40 -3.37 15.57
C VAL A 40 0.53 -4.58 15.92
N VAL A 41 1.03 -5.79 15.72
CA VAL A 41 0.31 -7.05 16.01
C VAL A 41 -0.01 -7.15 17.50
N ASP A 42 0.96 -6.89 18.37
CA ASP A 42 0.78 -6.93 19.84
C ASP A 42 -0.20 -5.83 20.28
N GLY A 43 -0.08 -4.63 19.73
CA GLY A 43 -0.99 -3.51 20.00
C GLY A 43 -2.44 -3.86 19.65
N PHE A 44 -2.71 -4.43 18.48
CA PHE A 44 -4.05 -4.88 18.09
C PHE A 44 -4.54 -6.05 18.94
N ASN A 45 -3.69 -7.03 19.22
CA ASN A 45 -4.04 -8.17 20.07
C ASN A 45 -4.43 -7.71 21.48
N LEU A 46 -3.73 -6.73 22.03
CA LEU A 46 -4.06 -6.15 23.33
C LEU A 46 -5.34 -5.31 23.28
N ALA A 47 -5.47 -4.41 22.32
CA ALA A 47 -6.61 -3.50 22.20
C ALA A 47 -7.94 -4.25 22.03
N TYR A 48 -7.95 -5.35 21.29
CA TYR A 48 -9.15 -6.14 21.04
C TYR A 48 -9.33 -7.34 21.98
N GLN A 49 -8.47 -7.52 22.98
CA GLN A 49 -8.62 -8.57 23.98
C GLN A 49 -9.99 -8.57 24.68
N PRO A 50 -10.53 -7.43 25.16
CA PRO A 50 -11.83 -7.42 25.82
C PRO A 50 -12.98 -7.88 24.90
N ASP A 51 -12.97 -7.50 23.62
CA ASP A 51 -14.00 -7.95 22.67
C ASP A 51 -13.92 -9.46 22.43
N ARG A 52 -12.71 -10.03 22.28
CA ARG A 52 -12.54 -11.47 22.16
C ARG A 52 -13.06 -12.23 23.39
N GLU A 53 -12.70 -11.78 24.58
CA GLU A 53 -13.16 -12.39 25.85
C GLU A 53 -14.69 -12.36 25.97
N HIS A 54 -15.33 -11.24 25.60
CA HIS A 54 -16.80 -11.12 25.61
C HIS A 54 -17.46 -12.05 24.59
N ARG A 55 -16.92 -12.20 23.38
CA ARG A 55 -17.48 -13.13 22.37
C ARG A 55 -17.36 -14.59 22.83
N ILE A 56 -16.23 -14.95 23.41
CA ILE A 56 -16.01 -16.29 23.98
C ILE A 56 -16.98 -16.54 25.14
N ALA A 57 -17.14 -15.57 26.04
CA ALA A 57 -18.08 -15.70 27.16
C ALA A 57 -19.52 -15.83 26.70
N HIS A 58 -19.93 -15.21 25.58
CA HIS A 58 -21.31 -15.33 25.05
C HIS A 58 -21.58 -16.64 24.33
N HIS A 59 -20.57 -17.19 23.62
CA HIS A 59 -20.80 -18.28 22.65
C HIS A 59 -19.99 -19.56 22.94
N GLY A 60 -19.04 -19.49 23.87
CA GLY A 60 -18.10 -20.58 24.22
C GLY A 60 -16.92 -20.73 23.27
N GLU A 61 -15.84 -21.38 23.76
CA GLU A 61 -14.60 -21.62 23.04
C GLU A 61 -14.75 -22.58 21.86
N ASP A 62 -15.74 -23.46 21.88
CA ASP A 62 -16.05 -24.34 20.76
C ASP A 62 -16.51 -23.57 19.52
N PHE A 63 -17.17 -22.43 19.74
CA PHE A 63 -17.60 -21.54 18.65
C PHE A 63 -16.56 -20.47 18.33
N PHE A 64 -15.99 -19.85 19.36
CA PHE A 64 -14.95 -18.83 19.27
C PHE A 64 -13.65 -19.33 19.89
N ASN A 65 -12.88 -20.13 19.14
CA ASN A 65 -11.58 -20.56 19.62
C ASN A 65 -10.66 -19.34 19.86
N PRO A 66 -10.09 -19.18 21.09
CA PRO A 66 -9.33 -17.97 21.46
C PRO A 66 -8.14 -17.68 20.54
N GLU A 67 -7.44 -18.72 20.08
CA GLU A 67 -6.25 -18.57 19.21
C GLU A 67 -6.62 -18.03 17.84
N TYR A 68 -7.80 -18.36 17.31
CA TYR A 68 -8.20 -17.94 15.96
C TYR A 68 -8.55 -16.45 15.87
N GLY A 69 -8.80 -15.79 17.00
CA GLY A 69 -9.03 -14.34 17.09
C GLY A 69 -7.74 -13.50 17.14
N LEU A 70 -6.57 -14.13 17.04
CA LEU A 70 -5.28 -13.46 17.16
C LEU A 70 -4.65 -13.15 15.81
N LEU A 71 -3.84 -12.09 15.80
CA LEU A 71 -2.83 -11.79 14.78
C LEU A 71 -1.51 -12.43 15.20
N ILE A 72 -0.72 -12.88 14.24
CA ILE A 72 0.65 -13.40 14.46
C ILE A 72 1.60 -12.75 13.46
N ALA A 73 2.64 -12.08 13.95
CA ALA A 73 3.66 -11.46 13.11
C ALA A 73 4.58 -12.51 12.47
N HIS A 74 4.87 -12.31 11.19
CA HIS A 74 5.86 -13.03 10.42
C HIS A 74 6.82 -12.04 9.79
N LEU A 75 8.01 -11.90 10.37
CA LEU A 75 9.01 -10.96 9.90
C LEU A 75 9.88 -11.57 8.82
N PHE A 76 10.31 -10.72 7.90
CA PHE A 76 11.28 -11.05 6.86
C PHE A 76 12.22 -9.85 6.63
N ASN A 77 13.29 -10.06 5.89
CA ASN A 77 14.24 -9.01 5.52
C ASN A 77 14.41 -8.98 3.99
N VAL A 78 14.43 -7.80 3.40
CA VAL A 78 14.57 -7.55 1.95
C VAL A 78 15.87 -6.81 1.64
N ASP A 79 17.01 -7.28 2.18
CA ASP A 79 18.32 -6.63 1.99
C ASP A 79 18.79 -6.62 0.53
N GLU A 80 18.43 -7.61 -0.27
CA GLU A 80 18.86 -7.73 -1.66
C GLU A 80 17.75 -8.32 -2.56
N GLY A 81 17.13 -7.47 -3.38
CA GLY A 81 16.23 -7.90 -4.43
C GLY A 81 14.87 -8.42 -3.93
N GLU A 82 14.27 -9.31 -4.69
CA GLU A 82 12.95 -9.87 -4.42
C GLU A 82 13.09 -11.20 -3.67
N ILE A 83 12.38 -11.37 -2.55
CA ILE A 83 12.39 -12.59 -1.74
C ILE A 83 11.00 -13.22 -1.63
N SER A 84 10.91 -14.56 -1.64
CA SER A 84 9.65 -15.27 -1.38
C SER A 84 9.32 -15.24 0.12
N VAL A 85 8.21 -14.61 0.49
CA VAL A 85 7.77 -14.44 1.90
C VAL A 85 6.60 -15.34 2.26
N PHE A 86 5.85 -15.82 1.27
CA PHE A 86 4.78 -16.79 1.45
C PHE A 86 4.64 -17.65 0.20
N LYS A 87 4.38 -18.94 0.42
CA LYS A 87 4.09 -19.90 -0.66
C LYS A 87 3.16 -21.00 -0.19
N ASP A 88 2.14 -21.29 -1.00
CA ASP A 88 1.31 -22.48 -0.88
C ASP A 88 1.10 -23.14 -2.27
N ASP A 89 0.14 -24.06 -2.38
CA ASP A 89 -0.15 -24.77 -3.62
C ASP A 89 -0.77 -23.88 -4.72
N ASN A 90 -1.27 -22.69 -4.37
CA ASN A 90 -2.04 -21.83 -5.27
C ASN A 90 -1.33 -20.51 -5.58
N ILE A 91 -0.62 -19.95 -4.62
CA ILE A 91 0.02 -18.63 -4.74
C ILE A 91 1.44 -18.63 -4.17
N GLU A 92 2.28 -17.79 -4.75
CA GLU A 92 3.55 -17.40 -4.18
C GLU A 92 3.59 -15.86 -4.06
N VAL A 93 4.03 -15.35 -2.90
CA VAL A 93 4.16 -13.93 -2.63
C VAL A 93 5.61 -13.59 -2.41
N PHE A 94 6.09 -12.64 -3.18
CA PHE A 94 7.42 -12.07 -3.05
C PHE A 94 7.30 -10.66 -2.49
N ALA A 95 8.27 -10.27 -1.68
CA ALA A 95 8.45 -8.89 -1.22
C ALA A 95 9.72 -8.30 -1.82
N PHE A 96 9.72 -7.00 -2.07
CA PHE A 96 10.88 -6.22 -2.52
C PHE A 96 10.89 -4.86 -1.83
N ASP A 97 12.10 -4.33 -1.61
CA ASP A 97 12.28 -3.01 -1.00
C ASP A 97 11.76 -1.90 -1.89
N VAL A 98 11.17 -0.86 -1.29
CA VAL A 98 10.74 0.36 -1.98
C VAL A 98 11.17 1.61 -1.20
N PRO A 99 11.61 2.68 -1.90
CA PRO A 99 11.99 3.93 -1.24
C PRO A 99 10.73 4.65 -0.73
N HIS A 100 10.64 4.87 0.59
CA HIS A 100 9.54 5.63 1.20
C HIS A 100 10.06 6.57 2.30
N GLY A 101 11.01 7.44 1.97
CA GLY A 101 11.58 8.44 2.87
C GLY A 101 12.11 7.85 4.17
N PRO A 102 11.69 8.38 5.34
CA PRO A 102 12.22 7.93 6.63
C PRO A 102 11.57 6.64 7.16
N VAL A 103 10.65 6.02 6.41
CA VAL A 103 9.92 4.81 6.85
C VAL A 103 10.78 3.58 6.58
N ASP A 104 11.28 2.97 7.67
CA ASP A 104 12.10 1.77 7.59
C ASP A 104 11.24 0.54 7.23
N GLY A 105 11.78 -0.32 6.36
CA GLY A 105 11.15 -1.59 5.97
C GLY A 105 9.88 -1.42 5.13
N SER A 106 9.76 -0.36 4.34
CA SER A 106 8.69 -0.23 3.34
C SER A 106 8.94 -1.20 2.18
N VAL A 107 7.90 -1.95 1.81
CA VAL A 107 8.00 -2.98 0.77
C VAL A 107 6.84 -2.93 -0.20
N GLY A 108 7.14 -3.29 -1.46
CA GLY A 108 6.14 -3.74 -2.43
C GLY A 108 6.01 -5.26 -2.42
N TYR A 109 4.94 -5.76 -3.03
CA TYR A 109 4.68 -7.19 -3.15
C TYR A 109 4.40 -7.58 -4.59
N ARG A 110 4.97 -8.72 -5.02
CA ARG A 110 4.53 -9.46 -6.20
C ARG A 110 3.77 -10.71 -5.76
N ILE A 111 2.60 -10.92 -6.29
CA ILE A 111 1.76 -12.09 -6.06
C ILE A 111 1.67 -12.85 -7.39
N VAL A 112 2.02 -14.12 -7.37
CA VAL A 112 1.95 -15.02 -8.53
C VAL A 112 0.94 -16.12 -8.22
N ALA A 113 -0.02 -16.31 -9.13
CA ALA A 113 -1.06 -17.35 -9.04
C ALA A 113 -1.23 -18.01 -10.41
N GLY A 114 -0.64 -19.20 -10.58
CA GLY A 114 -0.60 -19.88 -11.85
C GLY A 114 0.15 -19.09 -12.92
N ASP A 115 -0.56 -18.68 -13.98
CA ASP A 115 -0.03 -17.86 -15.08
C ASP A 115 -0.31 -16.35 -14.90
N ARG A 116 -0.82 -15.92 -13.74
CA ARG A 116 -1.18 -14.55 -13.44
C ARG A 116 -0.29 -13.94 -12.39
N SER A 117 -0.01 -12.65 -12.54
CA SER A 117 0.79 -11.90 -11.60
C SER A 117 0.25 -10.50 -11.32
N VAL A 118 0.37 -10.08 -10.06
CA VAL A 118 0.01 -8.74 -9.60
C VAL A 118 1.19 -8.17 -8.83
N ILE A 119 1.52 -6.92 -9.08
CA ILE A 119 2.45 -6.14 -8.26
C ILE A 119 1.68 -5.06 -7.53
N ILE A 120 1.99 -4.88 -6.25
CA ILE A 120 1.48 -3.80 -5.38
C ILE A 120 2.69 -3.02 -4.89
N SER A 121 2.78 -1.74 -5.25
CA SER A 121 3.93 -0.91 -4.87
C SER A 121 4.04 -0.66 -3.37
N GLY A 122 2.92 -0.59 -2.65
CA GLY A 122 2.87 0.15 -1.38
C GLY A 122 3.07 1.63 -1.63
N ASP A 123 3.32 2.41 -0.58
CA ASP A 123 3.75 3.79 -0.70
C ASP A 123 5.24 3.82 -1.02
N THR A 124 5.62 4.59 -2.03
CA THR A 124 6.98 4.60 -2.57
C THR A 124 7.28 5.89 -3.31
N ASP A 125 8.49 6.39 -3.23
CA ASP A 125 9.01 7.29 -4.25
C ASP A 125 9.24 6.53 -5.57
N LEU A 126 9.64 7.23 -6.61
CA LEU A 126 9.95 6.62 -7.90
C LEU A 126 11.09 5.61 -7.75
N ILE A 127 10.84 4.38 -8.19
CA ILE A 127 11.87 3.34 -8.28
C ILE A 127 12.72 3.60 -9.53
N ASP A 128 14.01 3.40 -9.43
CA ASP A 128 14.92 3.70 -10.54
C ASP A 128 14.71 2.81 -11.75
N ASP A 129 14.42 1.53 -11.54
CA ASP A 129 14.22 0.55 -12.59
C ASP A 129 12.92 -0.25 -12.37
N TYR A 130 11.97 -0.06 -13.28
CA TYR A 130 10.70 -0.78 -13.30
C TYR A 130 10.74 -2.06 -14.15
N SER A 131 11.90 -2.52 -14.59
CA SER A 131 12.02 -3.76 -15.39
C SER A 131 11.45 -4.99 -14.69
N PHE A 132 11.40 -4.99 -13.36
CA PHE A 132 10.76 -6.03 -12.55
C PHE A 132 9.24 -6.15 -12.82
N ALA A 133 8.58 -5.09 -13.32
CA ALA A 133 7.16 -5.10 -13.66
C ALA A 133 6.88 -5.60 -15.09
N ASN A 134 7.91 -5.91 -15.88
CA ASN A 134 7.73 -6.35 -17.24
C ASN A 134 7.00 -7.71 -17.32
N GLY A 135 5.93 -7.77 -18.09
CA GLY A 135 5.08 -8.96 -18.23
C GLY A 135 4.06 -9.16 -17.11
N VAL A 136 3.90 -8.19 -16.18
CA VAL A 136 2.89 -8.28 -15.13
C VAL A 136 1.48 -8.06 -15.69
N ASP A 137 0.50 -8.86 -15.23
CA ASP A 137 -0.91 -8.66 -15.63
C ASP A 137 -1.50 -7.38 -15.04
N LEU A 138 -1.14 -7.08 -13.78
CA LEU A 138 -1.65 -5.90 -13.06
C LEU A 138 -0.55 -5.28 -12.19
N LEU A 139 -0.25 -4.01 -12.45
CA LEU A 139 0.53 -3.17 -11.55
C LEU A 139 -0.43 -2.26 -10.77
N ILE A 140 -0.46 -2.38 -9.45
CA ILE A 140 -1.17 -1.48 -8.53
C ILE A 140 -0.11 -0.53 -7.97
N HIS A 141 -0.24 0.76 -8.25
CA HIS A 141 0.76 1.75 -7.88
C HIS A 141 0.13 2.99 -7.27
N GLU A 142 0.78 3.54 -6.26
CA GLU A 142 0.44 4.84 -5.71
C GLU A 142 0.89 5.99 -6.62
N GLY A 143 0.54 7.22 -6.27
CA GLY A 143 1.19 8.36 -6.92
C GLY A 143 0.67 9.73 -6.57
N ILE A 144 1.55 10.70 -6.75
CA ILE A 144 1.23 12.11 -6.56
C ILE A 144 1.25 12.89 -7.88
N PHE A 145 0.62 14.06 -7.84
CA PHE A 145 0.85 15.12 -8.82
C PHE A 145 1.67 16.23 -8.17
N GLU A 146 2.96 16.20 -8.40
CA GLU A 146 3.92 17.09 -7.72
C GLU A 146 3.67 18.57 -8.00
N GLU A 147 3.29 18.94 -9.24
CA GLU A 147 2.92 20.32 -9.59
C GLU A 147 1.78 20.84 -8.74
N GLU A 148 0.71 20.07 -8.61
CA GLU A 148 -0.48 20.41 -7.83
C GLU A 148 -0.17 20.41 -6.32
N SER A 149 0.65 19.50 -5.85
CA SER A 149 1.13 19.48 -4.45
C SER A 149 1.94 20.73 -4.13
N THR A 150 2.84 21.13 -5.01
CA THR A 150 3.61 22.37 -4.90
C THR A 150 2.71 23.62 -4.89
N ASP A 151 1.70 23.65 -5.73
CA ASP A 151 0.73 24.77 -5.75
C ASP A 151 -0.09 24.85 -4.48
N ILE A 152 -0.49 23.70 -3.90
CA ILE A 152 -1.19 23.65 -2.60
C ILE A 152 -0.26 24.13 -1.49
N SER A 153 1.00 23.69 -1.46
CA SER A 153 2.00 24.16 -0.50
C SER A 153 2.13 25.70 -0.55
N ARG A 154 2.34 26.26 -1.74
CA ARG A 154 2.47 27.72 -1.93
C ARG A 154 1.22 28.49 -1.52
N ALA A 155 0.04 27.98 -1.85
CA ALA A 155 -1.24 28.60 -1.47
C ALA A 155 -1.45 28.56 0.05
N SER A 156 -1.15 27.44 0.69
CA SER A 156 -1.25 27.25 2.14
C SER A 156 -0.34 28.22 2.88
N LYS A 157 0.88 28.38 2.43
CA LYS A 157 1.83 29.36 2.99
C LYS A 157 1.32 30.79 2.90
N LYS A 158 0.76 31.19 1.75
CA LYS A 158 0.17 32.52 1.57
C LYS A 158 -1.03 32.78 2.50
N LEU A 159 -1.75 31.74 2.88
CA LEU A 159 -2.89 31.79 3.81
C LEU A 159 -2.46 31.67 5.29
N GLY A 160 -1.16 31.56 5.58
CA GLY A 160 -0.63 31.39 6.93
C GLY A 160 -0.82 29.99 7.52
N ASN A 161 -1.14 28.99 6.69
CA ASN A 161 -1.21 27.58 7.11
C ASN A 161 0.12 26.89 6.82
N GLU A 162 1.12 27.18 7.63
CA GLU A 162 2.49 26.66 7.48
C GLU A 162 2.52 25.14 7.55
N ARG A 163 1.78 24.51 8.49
CA ARG A 163 1.73 23.07 8.62
C ARG A 163 1.26 22.36 7.33
N MET A 164 0.22 22.86 6.70
CA MET A 164 -0.26 22.30 5.44
C MET A 164 0.76 22.53 4.31
N SER A 165 1.44 23.68 4.33
CA SER A 165 2.51 23.98 3.38
C SER A 165 3.66 22.98 3.50
N GLU A 166 4.12 22.70 4.70
CA GLU A 166 5.18 21.73 5.00
C GLU A 166 4.78 20.32 4.55
N VAL A 167 3.58 19.85 4.94
CA VAL A 167 3.10 18.52 4.54
C VAL A 167 3.14 18.33 3.02
N PHE A 168 2.64 19.30 2.24
CA PHE A 168 2.65 19.20 0.78
C PHE A 168 4.02 19.46 0.15
N GLU A 169 4.98 19.99 0.88
CA GLU A 169 6.37 20.06 0.46
C GLU A 169 7.09 18.74 0.70
N ASP A 170 6.88 18.13 1.87
CA ASP A 170 7.58 16.92 2.29
C ASP A 170 7.12 15.67 1.52
N ILE A 171 5.81 15.51 1.25
CA ILE A 171 5.30 14.31 0.55
C ILE A 171 5.90 14.08 -0.83
N LYS A 172 6.46 15.10 -1.47
CA LYS A 172 7.12 14.98 -2.77
C LYS A 172 8.42 14.18 -2.71
N ASP A 173 9.01 14.08 -1.53
CA ASP A 173 10.31 13.45 -1.33
C ASP A 173 10.21 11.93 -1.08
N TYR A 174 8.96 11.40 -0.96
CA TYR A 174 8.75 9.99 -0.65
C TYR A 174 7.49 9.36 -1.27
N HIS A 175 6.88 10.04 -2.25
CA HIS A 175 5.80 9.51 -3.07
C HIS A 175 6.06 9.69 -4.56
N ALA A 176 5.71 8.69 -5.36
CA ALA A 176 5.99 8.66 -6.79
C ALA A 176 5.22 9.72 -7.56
N ASN A 177 5.92 10.66 -8.21
CA ASN A 177 5.29 11.59 -9.12
C ASN A 177 4.75 10.87 -10.37
N LEU A 178 3.49 11.07 -10.72
CA LEU A 178 2.82 10.36 -11.82
C LEU A 178 3.27 10.82 -13.20
N ILE A 179 3.58 12.09 -13.37
CA ILE A 179 3.97 12.70 -14.67
C ILE A 179 5.23 13.53 -14.51
N ASP A 180 5.95 13.69 -15.60
CA ASP A 180 7.17 14.49 -15.61
C ASP A 180 6.92 15.92 -15.10
N TYR A 181 7.77 16.38 -14.19
CA TYR A 181 7.70 17.70 -13.62
C TYR A 181 9.11 18.29 -13.38
N ASP A 182 9.30 19.57 -13.72
CA ASP A 182 10.55 20.34 -13.53
C ASP A 182 11.81 19.61 -14.04
N GLY A 183 11.68 18.89 -15.15
CA GLY A 183 12.79 18.16 -15.78
C GLY A 183 13.04 16.76 -15.20
N ASN A 184 12.31 16.35 -14.17
CA ASN A 184 12.38 15.02 -13.58
C ASN A 184 11.34 14.09 -14.23
N PRO A 185 11.70 12.85 -14.58
CA PRO A 185 10.76 11.88 -15.12
C PRO A 185 9.78 11.40 -14.04
N GLY A 186 8.50 11.30 -14.39
CA GLY A 186 7.48 10.69 -13.54
C GLY A 186 7.28 9.20 -13.83
N LEU A 187 6.36 8.59 -13.11
CA LEU A 187 6.00 7.16 -13.26
C LEU A 187 5.66 6.80 -14.71
N LEU A 188 4.93 7.67 -15.40
CA LEU A 188 4.54 7.43 -16.80
C LEU A 188 5.76 7.23 -17.70
N SER A 189 6.78 8.09 -17.58
CA SER A 189 8.02 7.99 -18.34
C SER A 189 8.89 6.80 -17.90
N ARG A 190 8.88 6.47 -16.60
CA ARG A 190 9.58 5.28 -16.07
C ARG A 190 8.99 3.96 -16.56
N LEU A 191 7.70 3.93 -16.84
CA LEU A 191 7.00 2.75 -17.37
C LEU A 191 7.03 2.67 -18.90
N GLU A 192 7.66 3.61 -19.61
CA GLU A 192 7.76 3.57 -21.06
C GLU A 192 8.57 2.34 -21.52
N GLY A 193 7.97 1.54 -22.38
CA GLY A 193 8.60 0.30 -22.89
C GLY A 193 8.47 -0.91 -21.98
N ILE A 194 7.86 -0.77 -20.81
CA ILE A 194 7.54 -1.90 -19.91
C ILE A 194 6.20 -2.51 -20.35
N ASP A 195 6.17 -3.82 -20.55
CA ASP A 195 4.94 -4.54 -20.88
C ASP A 195 4.11 -4.78 -19.60
N ILE A 196 3.01 -4.02 -19.47
CA ILE A 196 2.09 -4.08 -18.33
C ILE A 196 0.69 -4.34 -18.88
N GLY A 197 0.01 -5.39 -18.40
CA GLY A 197 -1.36 -5.69 -18.80
C GLY A 197 -2.35 -4.58 -18.39
N MET A 198 -2.23 -4.11 -17.17
CA MET A 198 -3.03 -2.98 -16.65
C MET A 198 -2.29 -2.27 -15.50
N LEU A 199 -2.38 -0.94 -15.46
CA LEU A 199 -2.01 -0.12 -14.31
C LEU A 199 -3.25 0.30 -13.54
N ALA A 200 -3.29 0.02 -12.24
CA ALA A 200 -4.30 0.51 -11.31
C ALA A 200 -3.66 1.54 -10.36
N LEU A 201 -4.11 2.79 -10.45
CA LEU A 201 -3.64 3.86 -9.57
C LEU A 201 -4.47 3.89 -8.29
N ILE A 202 -3.79 3.87 -7.16
CA ILE A 202 -4.32 3.98 -5.79
C ILE A 202 -3.63 5.14 -5.07
N HIS A 203 -4.04 5.45 -3.86
CA HIS A 203 -3.37 6.43 -2.96
C HIS A 203 -2.95 7.73 -3.70
N ILE A 204 -3.91 8.36 -4.40
CA ILE A 204 -3.62 9.53 -5.24
C ILE A 204 -3.63 10.81 -4.41
N ILE A 205 -2.52 11.55 -4.43
CA ILE A 205 -2.33 12.83 -3.74
C ILE A 205 -2.06 13.94 -4.77
N PRO A 206 -2.69 15.11 -4.69
CA PRO A 206 -3.87 15.44 -3.85
C PRO A 206 -5.11 14.62 -4.24
N ASP A 207 -6.15 14.70 -3.40
CA ASP A 207 -7.38 13.90 -3.54
C ASP A 207 -7.89 13.80 -4.99
N LYS A 208 -8.03 12.57 -5.47
CA LYS A 208 -8.53 12.21 -6.81
C LYS A 208 -9.90 12.79 -7.16
N ASP A 209 -10.71 13.15 -6.16
CA ASP A 209 -12.03 13.74 -6.35
C ASP A 209 -12.01 15.24 -6.67
N ASN A 210 -10.87 15.89 -6.49
CA ASN A 210 -10.64 17.26 -6.95
C ASN A 210 -10.76 17.35 -8.48
N MET A 211 -11.44 18.40 -9.00
CA MET A 211 -11.66 18.58 -10.43
C MET A 211 -10.35 18.72 -11.23
N LEU A 212 -9.34 19.37 -10.67
CA LEU A 212 -8.03 19.54 -11.31
C LEU A 212 -7.33 18.16 -11.40
N ILE A 213 -7.31 17.41 -10.33
CA ILE A 213 -6.72 16.06 -10.30
C ILE A 213 -7.45 15.12 -11.28
N LYS A 214 -8.78 15.18 -11.36
CA LYS A 214 -9.55 14.45 -12.39
C LYS A 214 -9.14 14.80 -13.82
N LYS A 215 -8.77 16.05 -14.07
CA LYS A 215 -8.23 16.47 -15.37
C LYS A 215 -6.84 15.86 -15.61
N ARG A 216 -5.95 15.93 -14.63
CA ARG A 216 -4.61 15.36 -14.71
C ARG A 216 -4.62 13.84 -14.89
N LEU A 217 -5.49 13.14 -14.19
CA LEU A 217 -5.70 11.69 -14.36
C LEU A 217 -6.18 11.33 -15.76
N ARG A 218 -7.05 12.15 -16.39
CA ARG A 218 -7.43 11.96 -17.79
C ARG A 218 -6.26 12.19 -18.73
N GLU A 219 -5.43 13.20 -18.46
CA GLU A 219 -4.21 13.47 -19.23
C GLU A 219 -3.24 12.28 -19.12
N PHE A 220 -2.96 11.80 -17.90
CA PHE A 220 -2.15 10.61 -17.65
C PHE A 220 -2.64 9.42 -18.49
N LYS A 221 -3.93 9.08 -18.36
CA LYS A 221 -4.55 7.97 -19.10
C LYS A 221 -4.44 8.12 -20.61
N SER A 222 -4.48 9.35 -21.13
CA SER A 222 -4.38 9.60 -22.59
C SER A 222 -2.97 9.41 -23.13
N LYS A 223 -1.95 9.51 -22.29
CA LYS A 223 -0.53 9.36 -22.64
C LYS A 223 -0.01 7.93 -22.38
N ALA A 224 -0.65 7.19 -21.47
CA ALA A 224 -0.24 5.83 -21.15
C ALA A 224 -0.41 4.88 -22.36
N SER A 225 0.60 4.06 -22.63
CA SER A 225 0.58 3.01 -23.66
C SER A 225 -0.17 1.73 -23.22
N PHE A 226 -0.54 1.64 -21.96
CA PHE A 226 -1.21 0.51 -21.32
C PHE A 226 -2.56 0.93 -20.73
N LYS A 227 -3.42 -0.05 -20.47
CA LYS A 227 -4.72 0.21 -19.83
C LYS A 227 -4.50 0.76 -18.42
N THR A 228 -5.12 1.92 -18.13
CA THR A 228 -5.02 2.55 -16.80
C THR A 228 -6.41 2.73 -16.17
N VAL A 229 -6.54 2.32 -14.93
CA VAL A 229 -7.71 2.57 -14.08
C VAL A 229 -7.29 3.38 -12.84
N VAL A 230 -8.24 4.09 -12.25
CA VAL A 230 -8.08 4.72 -10.92
C VAL A 230 -9.05 4.03 -10.00
N VAL A 231 -8.54 3.47 -8.93
CA VAL A 231 -9.36 2.75 -7.96
C VAL A 231 -10.06 3.75 -7.03
N ASN A 232 -11.33 3.53 -6.79
CA ASN A 232 -12.08 4.28 -5.80
C ASN A 232 -12.07 3.51 -4.48
N ASP A 233 -11.64 4.18 -3.41
CA ASP A 233 -11.66 3.65 -2.05
C ASP A 233 -13.07 3.72 -1.45
N ASN A 234 -14.10 3.51 -2.27
CA ASN A 234 -15.47 3.39 -1.78
C ASN A 234 -15.62 2.01 -1.14
N MET A 235 -15.18 1.94 0.11
CA MET A 235 -15.63 0.91 1.06
C MET A 235 -16.65 1.51 2.03
#